data_eca442ca213a37d00407c59f74433955
#
_entry.id   eca442ca213a37d00407c59f74433955
#
_cell.length_a   1.000
_cell.length_b   1.000
_cell.length_c   1.000
_cell.angle_alpha   90.00
_cell.angle_beta   90.00
_cell.angle_gamma   90.00
#
_symmetry.space_group_name_H-M   'P 1'
#
loop_
_entity.id
_entity.type
_entity.pdbx_description
1 polymer ?
#
loop_
_entity_poly.entity_id
_entity_poly.type
_entity_poly.pdbx_seq_one_letter_code
_entity_poly.pdbx_strand_id
1 'polypeptide(L)'
;MTQKPTQKNILIIHGPNMNLLGHRKIEASLNITLDKLNKNLRKVASRLELKLKIIQTNDEARAVTIVQRQRNKFCGLLLFPGPWQKSAYTLQDTLELLSIPFVTISLGEKVEVLQGLKNIEKEDLYKAGESALVHLSDSV
;
A
#
# COMPACT_ATOMS: atom_id res chain seq x y z
N MET A 1 31.37 -13.16 9.76
CA MET A 1 30.63 -13.45 8.53
C MET A 1 29.74 -12.29 8.17
N THR A 2 30.02 -11.65 7.09
CA THR A 2 29.21 -10.54 6.63
C THR A 2 28.03 -11.04 5.84
N GLN A 3 26.85 -10.76 6.33
CA GLN A 3 25.65 -11.00 5.54
C GLN A 3 25.45 -9.82 4.59
N LYS A 4 25.12 -10.14 3.35
CA LYS A 4 24.64 -9.09 2.45
C LYS A 4 23.38 -8.47 3.07
N PRO A 5 23.26 -7.13 3.07
CA PRO A 5 22.01 -6.51 3.45
C PRO A 5 20.93 -7.07 2.55
N THR A 6 19.94 -7.71 3.13
CA THR A 6 18.79 -8.19 2.39
C THR A 6 17.96 -7.00 1.96
N GLN A 7 17.61 -6.97 0.69
CA GLN A 7 16.69 -5.97 0.17
C GLN A 7 15.35 -6.11 0.89
N LYS A 8 14.82 -5.01 1.40
CA LYS A 8 13.54 -5.02 2.11
C LYS A 8 12.39 -5.22 1.12
N ASN A 9 11.51 -6.15 1.43
CA ASN A 9 10.35 -6.46 0.61
C ASN A 9 9.13 -5.73 1.16
N ILE A 10 8.45 -5.00 0.29
CA ILE A 10 7.21 -4.29 0.62
C ILE A 10 6.09 -4.87 -0.21
N LEU A 11 4.99 -5.21 0.44
CA LEU A 11 3.77 -5.62 -0.23
C LEU A 11 2.90 -4.38 -0.46
N ILE A 12 2.40 -4.22 -1.69
CA ILE A 12 1.46 -3.15 -2.00
C ILE A 12 0.14 -3.80 -2.39
N ILE A 13 -0.92 -3.42 -1.67
CA ILE A 13 -2.26 -3.88 -1.98
C ILE A 13 -3.10 -2.69 -2.44
N HIS A 14 -3.51 -2.72 -3.70
CA HIS A 14 -4.50 -1.82 -4.23
C HIS A 14 -5.88 -2.42 -3.99
N GLY A 15 -6.70 -1.76 -3.20
CA GLY A 15 -8.04 -2.21 -2.85
C GLY A 15 -9.08 -1.97 -3.93
N PRO A 16 -10.37 -1.96 -3.54
CA PRO A 16 -11.47 -1.92 -4.50
C PRO A 16 -11.38 -0.75 -5.45
N ASN A 17 -11.57 -1.06 -6.72
CA ASN A 17 -11.64 -0.10 -7.82
C ASN A 17 -10.34 0.64 -8.17
N MET A 18 -9.21 0.28 -7.56
CA MET A 18 -7.94 0.86 -7.95
C MET A 18 -7.57 0.50 -9.40
N ASN A 19 -8.08 -0.62 -9.91
CA ASN A 19 -7.93 -0.97 -11.32
C ASN A 19 -8.66 0.02 -12.25
N LEU A 20 -9.58 0.81 -11.72
CA LEU A 20 -10.32 1.84 -12.45
C LEU A 20 -9.77 3.24 -12.20
N LEU A 21 -8.56 3.37 -11.71
CA LEU A 21 -7.99 4.64 -11.25
C LEU A 21 -8.09 5.76 -12.31
N GLY A 22 -7.83 5.46 -13.57
CA GLY A 22 -7.92 6.44 -14.64
C GLY A 22 -9.33 6.98 -14.91
N HIS A 23 -10.36 6.33 -14.35
CA HIS A 23 -11.77 6.75 -14.47
C HIS A 23 -12.22 7.63 -13.30
N ARG A 24 -11.39 7.79 -12.28
CA ARG A 24 -11.75 8.63 -11.12
C ARG A 24 -11.51 10.09 -11.44
N LYS A 25 -12.44 10.93 -11.03
CA LYS A 25 -12.28 12.38 -11.10
C LYS A 25 -11.63 12.86 -9.80
N ILE A 26 -10.33 12.72 -9.75
CA ILE A 26 -9.51 13.25 -8.65
C ILE A 26 -8.69 14.38 -9.25
N GLU A 27 -8.88 15.57 -8.75
CA GLU A 27 -8.41 16.80 -9.36
C GLU A 27 -6.92 16.79 -9.74
N ALA A 28 -6.06 16.38 -8.82
CA ALA A 28 -4.62 16.37 -9.05
C ALA A 28 -4.10 15.08 -9.70
N SER A 29 -5.00 14.12 -10.02
CA SER A 29 -4.60 12.80 -10.49
C SER A 29 -5.38 12.36 -11.73
N LEU A 30 -5.88 13.32 -12.49
CA LEU A 30 -6.82 13.09 -13.60
C LEU A 30 -6.36 12.09 -14.65
N ASN A 31 -5.10 11.98 -14.92
CA ASN A 31 -4.59 11.11 -15.99
C ASN A 31 -3.72 9.98 -15.47
N ILE A 32 -3.79 9.70 -14.17
CA ILE A 32 -3.02 8.63 -13.58
C ILE A 32 -3.81 7.34 -13.64
N THR A 33 -3.27 6.34 -14.34
CA THR A 33 -3.79 4.99 -14.32
C THR A 33 -3.05 4.16 -13.28
N LEU A 34 -3.59 2.99 -12.96
CA LEU A 34 -2.91 2.08 -12.05
C LEU A 34 -1.53 1.69 -12.57
N ASP A 35 -1.40 1.44 -13.87
CA ASP A 35 -0.10 1.11 -14.47
C ASP A 35 0.92 2.23 -14.29
N LYS A 36 0.52 3.47 -14.49
CA LYS A 36 1.41 4.62 -14.30
C LYS A 36 1.81 4.77 -12.84
N LEU A 37 0.87 4.60 -11.93
CA LEU A 37 1.16 4.64 -10.50
C LEU A 37 2.14 3.55 -10.11
N ASN A 38 1.91 2.32 -10.57
CA ASN A 38 2.80 1.20 -10.25
C ASN A 38 4.20 1.38 -10.81
N LYS A 39 4.32 1.93 -12.02
CA LYS A 39 5.63 2.25 -12.60
C LYS A 39 6.38 3.25 -11.73
N ASN A 40 5.68 4.28 -11.26
CA ASN A 40 6.29 5.27 -10.38
C ASN A 40 6.69 4.67 -9.03
N LEU A 41 5.85 3.82 -8.46
CA LEU A 41 6.16 3.13 -7.20
C LEU A 41 7.41 2.27 -7.34
N ARG A 42 7.54 1.52 -8.45
CA ARG A 42 8.72 0.70 -8.69
C ARG A 42 9.98 1.55 -8.89
N LYS A 43 9.85 2.70 -9.51
CA LYS A 43 10.95 3.63 -9.70
C LYS A 43 11.46 4.17 -8.36
N VAL A 44 10.54 4.59 -7.49
CA VAL A 44 10.89 5.04 -6.14
C VAL A 44 11.50 3.90 -5.34
N ALA A 45 10.91 2.72 -5.40
CA ALA A 45 11.41 1.55 -4.68
C ALA A 45 12.84 1.20 -5.10
N SER A 46 13.13 1.26 -6.38
CA SER A 46 14.48 1.01 -6.89
C SER A 46 15.49 1.98 -6.27
N ARG A 47 15.13 3.26 -6.20
CA ARG A 47 15.98 4.28 -5.60
C ARG A 47 16.21 4.04 -4.10
N LEU A 48 15.20 3.51 -3.41
CA LEU A 48 15.26 3.20 -1.98
C LEU A 48 15.77 1.79 -1.68
N GLU A 49 16.15 1.05 -2.71
CA GLU A 49 16.58 -0.35 -2.58
C GLU A 49 15.52 -1.25 -1.96
N LEU A 50 14.27 -0.98 -2.29
CA LEU A 50 13.12 -1.81 -1.87
C LEU A 50 12.71 -2.72 -3.01
N LYS A 51 12.21 -3.90 -2.65
CA LYS A 51 11.62 -4.84 -3.60
C LYS A 51 10.11 -4.84 -3.38
N LEU A 52 9.35 -4.67 -4.45
CA LEU A 52 7.89 -4.57 -4.35
C LEU A 52 7.21 -5.81 -4.89
N LYS A 53 6.18 -6.25 -4.19
CA LYS A 53 5.14 -7.10 -4.73
C LYS A 53 3.85 -6.30 -4.74
N ILE A 54 3.24 -6.15 -5.92
CA ILE A 54 2.06 -5.32 -6.09
C ILE A 54 0.90 -6.19 -6.51
N ILE A 55 -0.21 -6.11 -5.80
CA ILE A 55 -1.45 -6.77 -6.16
C ILE A 55 -2.60 -5.78 -6.16
N GLN A 56 -3.65 -6.09 -6.90
CA GLN A 56 -4.91 -5.37 -6.86
C GLN A 56 -6.02 -6.39 -6.62
N THR A 57 -6.92 -6.09 -5.69
CA THR A 57 -8.09 -6.94 -5.45
C THR A 57 -9.25 -6.11 -4.90
N ASN A 58 -10.45 -6.49 -5.30
CA ASN A 58 -11.67 -5.93 -4.73
C ASN A 58 -12.18 -6.75 -3.54
N ASP A 59 -11.55 -7.88 -3.28
CA ASP A 59 -12.02 -8.86 -2.29
C ASP A 59 -11.17 -8.79 -1.03
N GLU A 60 -11.77 -8.36 0.05
CA GLU A 60 -11.09 -8.28 1.35
C GLU A 60 -10.58 -9.64 1.82
N ALA A 61 -11.37 -10.69 1.62
CA ALA A 61 -10.97 -12.05 2.04
C ALA A 61 -9.69 -12.48 1.34
N ARG A 62 -9.55 -12.14 0.05
CA ARG A 62 -8.34 -12.43 -0.70
C ARG A 62 -7.15 -11.64 -0.14
N ALA A 63 -7.34 -10.37 0.18
CA ALA A 63 -6.28 -9.56 0.77
C ALA A 63 -5.82 -10.15 2.10
N VAL A 64 -6.77 -10.52 2.95
CA VAL A 64 -6.47 -11.17 4.24
C VAL A 64 -5.65 -12.45 4.03
N THR A 65 -6.07 -13.29 3.11
CA THR A 65 -5.37 -14.55 2.81
C THR A 65 -3.94 -14.30 2.33
N ILE A 66 -3.75 -13.32 1.45
CA ILE A 66 -2.42 -12.98 0.93
C ILE A 66 -1.52 -12.49 2.07
N VAL A 67 -2.01 -11.61 2.91
CA VAL A 67 -1.25 -11.09 4.05
C VAL A 67 -0.84 -12.25 4.97
N GLN A 68 -1.77 -13.13 5.31
CA GLN A 68 -1.48 -14.26 6.18
C GLN A 68 -0.44 -15.22 5.59
N ARG A 69 -0.60 -15.55 4.32
CA ARG A 69 0.30 -16.51 3.66
C ARG A 69 1.69 -15.95 3.42
N GLN A 70 1.80 -14.66 3.17
CA GLN A 70 3.06 -14.04 2.80
C GLN A 70 3.71 -13.23 3.92
N ARG A 71 3.18 -13.29 5.13
CA ARG A 71 3.64 -12.48 6.26
C ARG A 71 5.14 -12.55 6.53
N ASN A 72 5.78 -13.65 6.18
CA ASN A 72 7.22 -13.83 6.39
C ASN A 72 8.06 -13.43 5.16
N LYS A 73 7.41 -12.96 4.10
CA LYS A 73 8.08 -12.60 2.84
C LYS A 73 8.15 -11.11 2.61
N PHE A 74 7.55 -10.31 3.47
CA PHE A 74 7.62 -8.86 3.39
C PHE A 74 7.69 -8.28 4.79
N CYS A 75 8.22 -7.06 4.91
CA CYS A 75 8.41 -6.40 6.20
C CYS A 75 7.50 -5.19 6.39
N GLY A 76 6.78 -4.78 5.39
CA GLY A 76 5.84 -3.66 5.47
C GLY A 76 4.82 -3.72 4.36
N LEU A 77 3.72 -3.01 4.55
CA LEU A 77 2.58 -3.00 3.63
C LEU A 77 2.21 -1.56 3.28
N LEU A 78 2.06 -1.29 2.00
CA LEU A 78 1.41 -0.07 1.53
C LEU A 78 0.02 -0.44 1.03
N LEU A 79 -1.00 0.21 1.57
CA LEU A 79 -2.38 -0.12 1.31
C LEU A 79 -3.14 1.08 0.76
N PHE A 80 -3.85 0.86 -0.35
CA PHE A 80 -4.80 1.81 -0.91
C PHE A 80 -6.20 1.27 -0.63
N PRO A 81 -6.77 1.57 0.55
CA PRO A 81 -7.95 0.83 1.02
C PRO A 81 -9.26 1.20 0.33
N GLY A 82 -9.40 2.44 -0.13
CA GLY A 82 -10.69 2.89 -0.67
C GLY A 82 -11.84 2.62 0.29
N PRO A 83 -12.94 2.02 -0.20
CA PRO A 83 -14.11 1.74 0.64
C PRO A 83 -13.88 0.75 1.78
N TRP A 84 -12.76 0.03 1.78
CA TRP A 84 -12.41 -0.82 2.92
C TRP A 84 -12.25 -0.03 4.22
N GLN A 85 -12.06 1.28 4.14
CA GLN A 85 -12.02 2.11 5.35
C GLN A 85 -13.33 2.06 6.16
N LYS A 86 -14.42 1.62 5.54
CA LYS A 86 -15.71 1.51 6.24
C LYS A 86 -16.03 0.10 6.71
N SER A 87 -15.33 -0.90 6.22
CA SER A 87 -15.81 -2.28 6.36
C SER A 87 -14.76 -3.35 6.58
N ALA A 88 -13.47 -3.05 6.36
CA ALA A 88 -12.44 -4.10 6.37
C ALA A 88 -11.91 -4.39 7.77
N TYR A 89 -12.80 -4.72 8.69
CA TYR A 89 -12.43 -5.04 10.07
C TYR A 89 -11.56 -6.29 10.19
N THR A 90 -11.82 -7.29 9.35
CA THR A 90 -11.01 -8.52 9.38
C THR A 90 -9.58 -8.25 8.92
N LEU A 91 -9.42 -7.41 7.89
CA LEU A 91 -8.07 -7.03 7.44
C LEU A 91 -7.34 -6.25 8.53
N GLN A 92 -8.00 -5.29 9.17
CA GLN A 92 -7.40 -4.52 10.26
C GLN A 92 -6.98 -5.46 11.41
N ASP A 93 -7.86 -6.36 11.81
CA ASP A 93 -7.58 -7.32 12.88
C ASP A 93 -6.37 -8.21 12.52
N THR A 94 -6.31 -8.67 11.27
CA THR A 94 -5.19 -9.48 10.78
C THR A 94 -3.87 -8.71 10.88
N LEU A 95 -3.86 -7.46 10.45
CA LEU A 95 -2.65 -6.63 10.49
C LEU A 95 -2.18 -6.38 11.92
N GLU A 96 -3.12 -6.19 12.84
CA GLU A 96 -2.79 -6.04 14.26
C GLU A 96 -2.25 -7.33 14.87
N LEU A 97 -2.94 -8.45 14.64
CA LEU A 97 -2.53 -9.76 15.18
C LEU A 97 -1.14 -10.16 14.71
N LEU A 98 -0.80 -9.84 13.47
CA LEU A 98 0.50 -10.18 12.89
C LEU A 98 1.55 -9.08 13.10
N SER A 99 1.17 -7.97 13.73
CA SER A 99 2.06 -6.81 13.97
C SER A 99 2.73 -6.32 12.69
N ILE A 100 1.97 -6.27 11.60
CA ILE A 100 2.48 -5.82 10.31
C ILE A 100 2.46 -4.29 10.24
N PRO A 101 3.63 -3.64 10.08
CA PRO A 101 3.63 -2.18 9.88
C PRO A 101 3.06 -1.84 8.51
N PHE A 102 2.13 -0.89 8.48
CA PHE A 102 1.53 -0.50 7.22
C PHE A 102 1.23 1.00 7.17
N VAL A 103 1.17 1.52 5.95
CA VAL A 103 0.80 2.90 5.65
C VAL A 103 -0.38 2.85 4.68
N THR A 104 -1.33 3.75 4.86
CA THR A 104 -2.47 3.87 3.93
C THR A 104 -2.38 5.14 3.12
N ILE A 105 -2.90 5.08 1.89
CA ILE A 105 -3.11 6.27 1.05
C ILE A 105 -4.58 6.31 0.68
N SER A 106 -5.23 7.42 1.05
CA SER A 106 -6.65 7.66 0.76
C SER A 106 -6.82 8.53 -0.46
N LEU A 107 -7.83 8.21 -1.25
CA LEU A 107 -8.23 8.97 -2.44
C LEU A 107 -9.54 9.73 -2.19
N GLY A 108 -9.64 10.34 -1.01
CA GLY A 108 -10.84 11.06 -0.59
C GLY A 108 -11.67 10.35 0.48
N GLU A 109 -11.38 9.08 0.75
CA GLU A 109 -12.05 8.34 1.81
C GLU A 109 -11.53 8.80 3.18
N LYS A 110 -12.43 8.89 4.14
CA LYS A 110 -12.04 9.16 5.52
C LYS A 110 -11.35 7.95 6.12
N VAL A 111 -10.28 8.18 6.86
CA VAL A 111 -9.60 7.11 7.61
C VAL A 111 -10.49 6.69 8.78
N GLU A 112 -10.89 5.44 8.81
CA GLU A 112 -11.78 4.90 9.85
C GLU A 112 -11.25 3.58 10.39
N VAL A 113 -11.43 2.49 9.65
CA VAL A 113 -11.10 1.13 10.11
C VAL A 113 -9.61 0.87 10.01
N LEU A 114 -9.01 1.19 8.86
CA LEU A 114 -7.60 0.88 8.59
C LEU A 114 -6.72 2.08 8.95
N GLN A 115 -6.10 1.99 10.12
CA GLN A 115 -5.24 3.04 10.64
C GLN A 115 -3.83 2.48 10.81
N GLY A 116 -2.96 2.85 9.89
CA GLY A 116 -1.58 2.39 9.89
C GLY A 116 -0.64 3.33 10.65
N LEU A 117 0.66 3.10 10.51
CA LEU A 117 1.70 3.96 11.06
C LEU A 117 1.56 5.40 10.56
N LYS A 118 1.11 5.55 9.34
CA LYS A 118 0.84 6.82 8.70
C LYS A 118 -0.33 6.63 7.75
N ASN A 119 -1.20 7.62 7.68
CA ASN A 119 -2.37 7.60 6.80
C ASN A 119 -2.33 8.87 5.97
N ILE A 120 -2.03 8.73 4.69
CA ILE A 120 -1.78 9.86 3.80
C ILE A 120 -3.05 10.18 3.02
N GLU A 121 -3.49 11.41 3.13
CA GLU A 121 -4.57 11.96 2.28
C GLU A 121 -3.90 12.90 1.31
N LYS A 122 -3.94 12.56 0.03
CA LYS A 122 -3.19 13.35 -0.93
C LYS A 122 -3.87 13.55 -2.24
N GLU A 123 -3.60 14.72 -2.77
CA GLU A 123 -4.00 15.13 -4.10
C GLU A 123 -3.08 14.52 -5.16
N ASP A 124 -1.77 14.48 -4.90
CA ASP A 124 -0.78 13.95 -5.84
C ASP A 124 -0.38 12.53 -5.43
N LEU A 125 -0.85 11.55 -6.19
CA LEU A 125 -0.59 10.15 -5.91
C LEU A 125 0.87 9.76 -6.04
N TYR A 126 1.62 10.37 -6.94
CA TYR A 126 3.05 10.08 -7.08
C TYR A 126 3.81 10.51 -5.82
N LYS A 127 3.53 11.71 -5.32
CA LYS A 127 4.15 12.18 -4.08
C LYS A 127 3.70 11.38 -2.87
N ALA A 128 2.42 11.01 -2.82
CA ALA A 128 1.91 10.18 -1.73
C ALA A 128 2.60 8.81 -1.72
N GLY A 129 2.74 8.20 -2.88
CA GLY A 129 3.43 6.91 -3.01
C GLY A 129 4.89 6.99 -2.57
N GLU A 130 5.60 8.03 -2.99
CA GLU A 130 6.98 8.25 -2.58
C GLU A 130 7.08 8.43 -1.06
N SER A 131 6.25 9.29 -0.49
CA SER A 131 6.22 9.54 0.95
C SER A 131 5.94 8.26 1.74
N ALA A 132 4.99 7.45 1.27
CA ALA A 132 4.66 6.18 1.92
C ALA A 132 5.83 5.20 1.89
N LEU A 133 6.49 5.05 0.75
CA LEU A 133 7.62 4.14 0.63
C LEU A 133 8.82 4.61 1.45
N VAL A 134 9.08 5.90 1.49
CA VAL A 134 10.14 6.46 2.34
C VAL A 134 9.83 6.16 3.81
N HIS A 135 8.60 6.41 4.24
CA HIS A 135 8.20 6.15 5.63
C HIS A 135 8.35 4.68 5.99
N LEU A 136 7.89 3.78 5.13
CA LEU A 136 8.04 2.34 5.35
C LEU A 136 9.51 1.93 5.36
N SER A 137 10.30 2.45 4.44
CA SER A 137 11.74 2.16 4.37
C SER A 137 12.46 2.53 5.67
N ASP A 138 12.07 3.64 6.28
CA ASP A 138 12.66 4.11 7.54
C ASP A 138 12.15 3.34 8.76
N SER A 139 10.97 2.74 8.67
CA SER A 139 10.29 2.11 9.80
C SER A 139 10.57 0.60 9.92
N VAL A 140 11.09 -0.02 8.88
CA VAL A 140 11.24 -1.48 8.85
C VAL A 140 12.68 -1.97 8.69
#